data_0bcbfd3142a505eb473c7d27ccc35cf3
#
_entry.id   0bcbfd3142a505eb473c7d27ccc35cf3
#
_cell.length_a   1.000
_cell.length_b   1.000
_cell.length_c   1.000
_cell.angle_alpha   90.00
_cell.angle_beta   90.00
_cell.angle_gamma   90.00
#
_symmetry.space_group_name_H-M   'P 1'
#
loop_
_entity.id
_entity.type
_entity.pdbx_description
1 polymer ?
#
loop_
_entity_poly.entity_id
_entity_poly.type
_entity_poly.pdbx_seq_one_letter_code
_entity_poly.pdbx_strand_id
1 'polypeptide(L)'
;DLYNEPGGSGGYRYGERSLPLLQNIFTWGRTVNPSQPLSAGVWDMSLTNLNKFQLENSDVITYHTYEGLDSHQRLIDTLKQYGRPMICTEYMARTQNSTFQDIMPMLKKENIGAINWGLVAGKTNTIFAWDTPLPDVTEPSLWFHDIFRSDGTPYSTEEVECIRSLTK
;
A
#
# COMPACT_ATOMS: atom_id res chain seq x y z
N ASP A 1 6.74 -9.06 3.20
CA ASP A 1 6.12 -9.31 1.90
C ASP A 1 7.03 -10.17 1.02
N LEU A 2 6.49 -11.27 0.49
CA LEU A 2 7.23 -12.19 -0.37
C LEU A 2 7.25 -11.74 -1.83
N TYR A 3 6.20 -11.05 -2.26
CA TYR A 3 6.04 -10.56 -3.62
C TYR A 3 5.19 -9.30 -3.62
N ASN A 4 5.78 -8.18 -4.01
CA ASN A 4 5.07 -6.92 -4.16
C ASN A 4 4.16 -6.97 -5.40
N GLU A 5 2.87 -6.67 -5.22
CA GLU A 5 1.88 -6.54 -6.29
C GLU A 5 1.92 -7.67 -7.34
N PRO A 6 1.64 -8.92 -6.95
CA PRO A 6 1.61 -10.02 -7.92
C PRO A 6 0.66 -9.73 -9.07
N GLY A 7 1.06 -10.08 -10.28
CA GLY A 7 0.27 -9.85 -11.49
C GLY A 7 0.53 -8.54 -12.21
N GLY A 8 1.22 -7.59 -11.58
CA GLY A 8 1.57 -6.32 -12.21
C GLY A 8 2.87 -5.76 -11.71
N SER A 9 3.58 -5.01 -12.50
CA SER A 9 4.56 -4.00 -12.10
C SER A 9 5.06 -3.22 -13.31
N GLY A 10 5.30 -1.92 -13.15
CA GLY A 10 6.07 -1.09 -14.07
C GLY A 10 5.63 -1.11 -15.54
N GLY A 11 4.33 -1.15 -15.82
CA GLY A 11 3.78 -1.18 -17.18
C GLY A 11 3.67 -2.59 -17.79
N TYR A 12 4.19 -3.62 -17.14
CA TYR A 12 4.01 -5.01 -17.56
C TYR A 12 2.99 -5.70 -16.64
N ARG A 13 1.81 -6.02 -17.16
CA ARG A 13 0.80 -6.77 -16.43
C ARG A 13 0.80 -8.23 -16.84
N TYR A 14 1.35 -9.08 -15.99
CA TYR A 14 1.31 -10.54 -16.19
C TYR A 14 -0.04 -11.15 -15.76
N GLY A 15 -0.80 -10.43 -14.93
CA GLY A 15 -2.08 -10.86 -14.42
C GLY A 15 -1.99 -12.22 -13.73
N GLU A 16 -3.01 -13.04 -13.90
CA GLU A 16 -3.12 -14.38 -13.32
C GLU A 16 -1.97 -15.34 -13.72
N ARG A 17 -1.22 -15.03 -14.77
CA ARG A 17 -0.03 -15.83 -15.17
C ARG A 17 1.11 -15.80 -14.15
N SER A 18 1.07 -14.85 -13.21
CA SER A 18 2.03 -14.79 -12.09
C SER A 18 1.75 -15.85 -11.00
N LEU A 19 0.60 -16.51 -11.00
CA LEU A 19 0.20 -17.45 -9.94
C LEU A 19 1.22 -18.57 -9.71
N PRO A 20 1.79 -19.26 -10.72
CA PRO A 20 2.78 -20.30 -10.46
C PRO A 20 4.04 -19.79 -9.76
N LEU A 21 4.50 -18.57 -10.11
CA LEU A 21 5.62 -17.95 -9.42
C LEU A 21 5.28 -17.63 -7.96
N LEU A 22 4.11 -17.05 -7.71
CA LEU A 22 3.65 -16.74 -6.37
C LEU A 22 3.56 -18.01 -5.49
N GLN A 23 3.04 -19.10 -6.01
CA GLN A 23 2.97 -20.39 -5.33
C GLN A 23 4.36 -20.91 -4.95
N ASN A 24 5.32 -20.84 -5.88
CA ASN A 24 6.70 -21.24 -5.61
C ASN A 24 7.37 -20.35 -4.55
N ILE A 25 7.16 -19.04 -4.61
CA ILE A 25 7.72 -18.09 -3.64
C ILE A 25 7.24 -18.41 -2.21
N PHE A 26 5.95 -18.70 -2.02
CA PHE A 26 5.43 -19.14 -0.72
C PHE A 26 6.03 -20.48 -0.28
N THR A 27 6.14 -21.44 -1.19
CA THR A 27 6.79 -22.73 -0.92
C THR A 27 8.23 -22.51 -0.45
N TRP A 28 9.03 -21.74 -1.18
CA TRP A 28 10.42 -21.44 -0.80
C TRP A 28 10.50 -20.67 0.52
N GLY A 29 9.63 -19.68 0.73
CA GLY A 29 9.56 -18.94 2.00
C GLY A 29 9.27 -19.84 3.19
N ARG A 30 8.39 -20.82 3.04
CA ARG A 30 8.07 -21.79 4.11
C ARG A 30 9.21 -22.77 4.37
N THR A 31 10.00 -23.15 3.35
CA THR A 31 11.12 -24.09 3.53
C THR A 31 12.22 -23.59 4.46
N VAL A 32 12.42 -22.27 4.54
CA VAL A 32 13.41 -21.67 5.47
C VAL A 32 12.88 -21.53 6.90
N ASN A 33 11.61 -21.90 7.14
CA ASN A 33 10.95 -21.86 8.45
C ASN A 33 11.16 -20.54 9.21
N PRO A 34 10.81 -19.39 8.64
CA PRO A 34 11.04 -18.09 9.25
C PRO A 34 10.18 -17.92 10.52
N SER A 35 10.70 -17.20 11.51
CA SER A 35 9.92 -16.79 12.68
C SER A 35 8.95 -15.62 12.37
N GLN A 36 9.18 -14.92 11.27
CA GLN A 36 8.35 -13.82 10.81
C GLN A 36 7.14 -14.33 10.01
N PRO A 37 5.97 -13.67 10.15
CA PRO A 37 4.82 -13.97 9.28
C PRO A 37 5.15 -13.67 7.82
N LEU A 38 4.61 -14.51 6.93
CA LEU A 38 4.75 -14.37 5.49
C LEU A 38 3.45 -13.81 4.87
N SER A 39 3.59 -12.92 3.92
CA SER A 39 2.47 -12.33 3.17
C SER A 39 2.86 -12.01 1.73
N ALA A 40 1.86 -11.73 0.90
CA ALA A 40 1.99 -11.05 -0.38
C ALA A 40 0.79 -10.12 -0.55
N GLY A 41 1.05 -8.86 -0.89
CA GLY A 41 0.05 -7.80 -0.87
C GLY A 41 -1.03 -7.94 -1.95
N VAL A 42 -2.29 -7.95 -1.54
CA VAL A 42 -3.44 -7.81 -2.45
C VAL A 42 -3.53 -6.36 -2.91
N TRP A 43 -3.65 -6.11 -4.20
CA TRP A 43 -3.69 -4.74 -4.74
C TRP A 43 -4.73 -4.54 -5.87
N ASP A 44 -4.95 -5.54 -6.71
CA ASP A 44 -5.92 -5.49 -7.81
C ASP A 44 -6.98 -6.58 -7.61
N MET A 45 -8.18 -6.18 -7.19
CA MET A 45 -9.28 -7.10 -6.88
C MET A 45 -9.81 -7.88 -8.09
N SER A 46 -9.44 -7.50 -9.31
CA SER A 46 -9.77 -8.25 -10.52
C SER A 46 -8.96 -9.55 -10.69
N LEU A 47 -7.82 -9.69 -9.98
CA LEU A 47 -6.94 -10.84 -10.03
C LEU A 47 -7.43 -11.95 -9.08
N THR A 48 -8.56 -12.57 -9.39
CA THR A 48 -9.31 -13.43 -8.47
C THR A 48 -8.55 -14.64 -7.97
N ASN A 49 -7.81 -15.36 -8.83
CA ASN A 49 -7.05 -16.54 -8.41
C ASN A 49 -5.80 -16.17 -7.63
N LEU A 50 -5.10 -15.09 -8.03
CA LEU A 50 -3.98 -14.56 -7.27
C LEU A 50 -4.43 -14.13 -5.87
N ASN A 51 -5.47 -13.30 -5.79
CA ASN A 51 -6.00 -12.81 -4.52
C ASN A 51 -6.46 -13.95 -3.62
N LYS A 52 -7.17 -14.94 -4.17
CA LYS A 52 -7.55 -16.13 -3.41
C LYS A 52 -6.34 -16.82 -2.81
N PHE A 53 -5.32 -17.08 -3.63
CA PHE A 53 -4.09 -17.74 -3.16
C PHE A 53 -3.37 -16.90 -2.08
N GLN A 54 -3.20 -15.58 -2.29
CA GLN A 54 -2.60 -14.67 -1.32
C GLN A 54 -3.33 -14.70 0.02
N LEU A 55 -4.66 -14.56 -0.01
CA LEU A 55 -5.50 -14.50 1.18
C LEU A 55 -5.58 -15.84 1.92
N GLU A 56 -5.48 -16.98 1.23
CA GLU A 56 -5.48 -18.31 1.85
C GLU A 56 -4.13 -18.69 2.46
N ASN A 57 -3.01 -18.16 1.94
CA ASN A 57 -1.66 -18.61 2.30
C ASN A 57 -0.84 -17.59 3.11
N SER A 58 -1.24 -16.33 3.19
CA SER A 58 -0.59 -15.31 4.01
C SER A 58 -0.92 -15.47 5.49
N ASP A 59 0.04 -15.28 6.37
CA ASP A 59 -0.16 -15.31 7.82
C ASP A 59 -0.83 -14.02 8.32
N VAL A 60 -0.48 -12.91 7.67
CA VAL A 60 -1.04 -11.56 7.86
C VAL A 60 -1.49 -11.08 6.50
N ILE A 61 -2.68 -10.50 6.42
CA ILE A 61 -3.15 -9.93 5.16
C ILE A 61 -2.47 -8.57 4.98
N THR A 62 -1.62 -8.47 3.96
CA THR A 62 -1.12 -7.18 3.47
C THR A 62 -1.90 -6.77 2.23
N TYR A 63 -2.15 -5.49 2.08
CA TYR A 63 -2.87 -4.98 0.91
C TYR A 63 -2.46 -3.54 0.59
N HIS A 64 -2.63 -3.17 -0.68
CA HIS A 64 -2.45 -1.82 -1.18
C HIS A 64 -3.76 -1.26 -1.68
N THR A 65 -4.04 -0.01 -1.37
CA THR A 65 -5.12 0.74 -2.03
C THR A 65 -4.88 2.24 -1.89
N TYR A 66 -5.00 2.93 -2.99
CA TYR A 66 -4.90 4.38 -3.08
C TYR A 66 -6.26 5.04 -3.32
N GLU A 67 -7.31 4.27 -3.09
CA GLU A 67 -8.70 4.73 -3.23
C GLU A 67 -9.13 5.60 -2.05
N GLY A 68 -10.13 6.45 -2.28
CA GLY A 68 -10.76 7.24 -1.24
C GLY A 68 -11.51 6.39 -0.19
N LEU A 69 -11.93 7.04 0.89
CA LEU A 69 -12.44 6.44 2.12
C LEU A 69 -13.48 5.32 1.91
N ASP A 70 -14.52 5.57 1.11
CA ASP A 70 -15.61 4.60 0.93
C ASP A 70 -15.16 3.31 0.21
N SER A 71 -14.31 3.46 -0.80
CA SER A 71 -13.78 2.32 -1.55
C SER A 71 -12.81 1.51 -0.70
N HIS A 72 -11.97 2.20 0.08
CA HIS A 72 -11.04 1.57 1.01
C HIS A 72 -11.80 0.80 2.10
N GLN A 73 -12.86 1.38 2.69
CA GLN A 73 -13.70 0.68 3.69
C GLN A 73 -14.32 -0.59 3.11
N ARG A 74 -14.86 -0.55 1.88
CA ARG A 74 -15.42 -1.75 1.22
C ARG A 74 -14.38 -2.84 1.02
N LEU A 75 -13.15 -2.48 0.69
CA LEU A 75 -12.04 -3.45 0.60
C LEU A 75 -11.75 -4.08 1.97
N ILE A 76 -11.65 -3.28 3.02
CA ILE A 76 -11.47 -3.77 4.39
C ILE A 76 -12.58 -4.77 4.78
N ASP A 77 -13.83 -4.44 4.51
CA ASP A 77 -14.97 -5.30 4.84
C ASP A 77 -14.89 -6.65 4.11
N THR A 78 -14.37 -6.65 2.88
CA THR A 78 -14.12 -7.86 2.11
C THR A 78 -12.97 -8.69 2.72
N LEU A 79 -11.86 -8.05 3.07
CA LEU A 79 -10.67 -8.71 3.61
C LEU A 79 -10.90 -9.28 5.03
N LYS A 80 -11.71 -8.62 5.84
CA LYS A 80 -12.07 -9.08 7.21
C LYS A 80 -12.68 -10.47 7.24
N GLN A 81 -13.31 -10.92 6.17
CA GLN A 81 -13.93 -12.25 6.08
C GLN A 81 -12.91 -13.39 6.28
N TYR A 82 -11.63 -13.11 6.07
CA TYR A 82 -10.55 -14.10 6.26
C TYR A 82 -10.08 -14.23 7.72
N GLY A 83 -10.53 -13.36 8.63
CA GLY A 83 -10.28 -13.48 10.08
C GLY A 83 -8.80 -13.40 10.49
N ARG A 84 -7.96 -12.69 9.72
CA ARG A 84 -6.53 -12.52 10.00
C ARG A 84 -6.18 -11.07 10.29
N PRO A 85 -5.07 -10.81 11.03
CA PRO A 85 -4.54 -9.46 11.16
C PRO A 85 -4.27 -8.82 9.79
N MET A 86 -4.49 -7.52 9.68
CA MET A 86 -4.32 -6.77 8.44
C MET A 86 -3.32 -5.63 8.57
N ILE A 87 -2.58 -5.38 7.50
CA ILE A 87 -1.70 -4.23 7.36
C ILE A 87 -1.93 -3.63 5.96
N CYS A 88 -2.34 -2.39 5.89
CA CYS A 88 -2.31 -1.62 4.66
C CYS A 88 -0.86 -1.17 4.42
N THR A 89 -0.16 -1.85 3.54
CA THR A 89 1.27 -1.63 3.30
C THR A 89 1.57 -0.52 2.31
N GLU A 90 0.57 -0.09 1.56
CA GLU A 90 0.65 1.11 0.73
C GLU A 90 -0.71 1.81 0.66
N TYR A 91 -0.71 3.07 1.02
CA TYR A 91 -1.85 3.97 0.87
C TYR A 91 -1.34 5.41 0.81
N MET A 92 -2.25 6.34 0.71
CA MET A 92 -2.05 7.77 0.63
C MET A 92 -1.50 8.23 -0.73
N ALA A 93 -2.41 8.73 -1.52
CA ALA A 93 -2.15 9.42 -2.78
C ALA A 93 -3.11 10.60 -2.88
N ARG A 94 -2.62 11.82 -2.65
CA ARG A 94 -3.46 13.01 -2.50
C ARG A 94 -4.35 13.28 -3.73
N THR A 95 -3.82 13.04 -4.92
CA THR A 95 -4.60 13.24 -6.17
C THR A 95 -5.70 12.19 -6.37
N GLN A 96 -5.68 11.10 -5.60
CA GLN A 96 -6.69 10.02 -5.61
C GLN A 96 -7.68 10.14 -4.44
N ASN A 97 -7.66 11.26 -3.70
CA ASN A 97 -8.44 11.46 -2.47
C ASN A 97 -8.17 10.42 -1.37
N SER A 98 -7.02 9.76 -1.42
CA SER A 98 -6.52 8.92 -0.35
C SER A 98 -5.57 9.76 0.51
N THR A 99 -6.08 10.32 1.59
CA THR A 99 -5.36 11.28 2.45
C THR A 99 -5.10 10.73 3.84
N PHE A 100 -4.13 11.30 4.56
CA PHE A 100 -3.88 10.92 5.95
C PHE A 100 -5.08 11.19 6.84
N GLN A 101 -5.74 12.33 6.64
CA GLN A 101 -6.87 12.77 7.45
C GLN A 101 -8.10 11.87 7.31
N ASP A 102 -8.33 11.32 6.12
CA ASP A 102 -9.47 10.44 5.86
C ASP A 102 -9.16 8.98 6.20
N ILE A 103 -8.00 8.49 5.79
CA ILE A 103 -7.69 7.05 5.81
C ILE A 103 -7.15 6.60 7.17
N MET A 104 -6.22 7.33 7.78
CA MET A 104 -5.60 6.87 9.04
C MET A 104 -6.58 6.71 10.21
N PRO A 105 -7.55 7.62 10.45
CA PRO A 105 -8.55 7.40 11.49
C PRO A 105 -9.37 6.13 11.30
N MET A 106 -9.71 5.82 10.04
CA MET A 106 -10.42 4.59 9.69
C MET A 106 -9.54 3.37 9.99
N LEU A 107 -8.29 3.33 9.50
CA LEU A 107 -7.37 2.22 9.74
C LEU A 107 -7.14 1.99 11.25
N LYS A 108 -6.97 3.08 12.02
CA LYS A 108 -6.86 2.99 13.48
C LYS A 108 -8.11 2.40 14.13
N LYS A 109 -9.30 2.86 13.74
CA LYS A 109 -10.59 2.32 14.22
C LYS A 109 -10.74 0.84 13.92
N GLU A 110 -10.28 0.41 12.74
CA GLU A 110 -10.35 -0.97 12.27
C GLU A 110 -9.22 -1.86 12.82
N ASN A 111 -8.30 -1.30 13.62
CA ASN A 111 -7.11 -1.96 14.15
C ASN A 111 -6.21 -2.55 13.04
N ILE A 112 -6.00 -1.77 11.99
CA ILE A 112 -5.19 -2.13 10.82
C ILE A 112 -3.90 -1.33 10.85
N GLY A 113 -2.75 -2.01 10.67
CA GLY A 113 -1.47 -1.34 10.49
C GLY A 113 -1.44 -0.48 9.22
N ALA A 114 -0.80 0.68 9.27
CA ALA A 114 -0.76 1.64 8.17
C ALA A 114 0.69 1.98 7.80
N ILE A 115 1.07 1.71 6.56
CA ILE A 115 2.37 2.07 5.98
C ILE A 115 2.08 2.85 4.70
N ASN A 116 2.47 4.12 4.64
CA ASN A 116 2.32 4.89 3.42
C ASN A 116 3.51 4.72 2.48
N TRP A 117 3.28 4.94 1.20
CA TRP A 117 4.34 5.03 0.21
C TRP A 117 4.84 6.48 0.13
N GLY A 118 6.17 6.67 0.19
CA GLY A 118 6.79 8.00 0.19
C GLY A 118 6.94 8.63 1.58
N LEU A 119 8.11 9.16 1.87
CA LEU A 119 8.41 9.80 3.16
C LEU A 119 9.06 11.18 2.96
N VAL A 120 10.17 11.23 2.21
CA VAL A 120 10.97 12.44 2.01
C VAL A 120 11.21 12.67 0.53
N ALA A 121 10.90 13.86 0.06
CA ALA A 121 11.14 14.27 -1.32
C ALA A 121 12.62 14.11 -1.70
N GLY A 122 12.89 13.39 -2.78
CA GLY A 122 14.25 13.11 -3.19
C GLY A 122 14.32 12.39 -4.54
N LYS A 123 15.30 11.51 -4.71
CA LYS A 123 15.60 10.82 -5.97
C LYS A 123 14.49 9.90 -6.46
N THR A 124 13.59 9.47 -5.58
CA THR A 124 12.44 8.63 -5.95
C THR A 124 11.36 9.38 -6.71
N ASN A 125 11.35 10.72 -6.64
CA ASN A 125 10.36 11.59 -7.27
C ASN A 125 8.90 11.27 -6.90
N THR A 126 8.67 10.73 -5.73
CA THR A 126 7.34 10.31 -5.23
C THR A 126 6.43 11.49 -4.86
N ILE A 127 6.90 12.72 -5.03
CA ILE A 127 6.05 13.93 -5.02
C ILE A 127 5.18 14.05 -6.28
N PHE A 128 5.56 13.41 -7.40
CA PHE A 128 4.79 13.42 -8.66
C PHE A 128 3.88 12.20 -8.74
N ALA A 129 2.68 12.42 -9.31
CA ALA A 129 1.74 11.33 -9.58
C ALA A 129 2.31 10.34 -10.61
N TRP A 130 1.83 9.10 -10.57
CA TRP A 130 2.19 8.08 -11.56
C TRP A 130 1.89 8.57 -12.97
N ASP A 131 2.66 8.10 -13.92
CA ASP A 131 2.54 8.43 -15.34
C ASP A 131 2.65 9.94 -15.65
N THR A 132 3.14 10.73 -14.69
CA THR A 132 3.45 12.14 -14.96
C THR A 132 4.59 12.20 -15.96
N PRO A 133 4.44 12.88 -17.12
CA PRO A 133 5.57 13.16 -18.00
C PRO A 133 6.70 13.86 -17.25
N LEU A 134 7.95 13.71 -17.69
CA LEU A 134 9.08 14.42 -17.06
C LEU A 134 8.68 15.88 -16.87
N PRO A 135 8.58 16.33 -15.62
CA PRO A 135 7.97 17.62 -15.34
C PRO A 135 8.90 18.77 -15.73
N ASP A 136 8.33 19.81 -16.32
CA ASP A 136 9.04 21.09 -16.54
C ASP A 136 9.17 21.90 -15.25
N VAL A 137 8.67 21.38 -14.12
CA VAL A 137 8.66 22.01 -12.81
C VAL A 137 9.40 21.13 -11.80
N THR A 138 10.07 21.79 -10.86
CA THR A 138 10.82 21.10 -9.77
C THR A 138 9.89 20.58 -8.68
N GLU A 139 8.70 21.12 -8.56
CA GLU A 139 7.71 20.73 -7.54
C GLU A 139 6.28 20.86 -8.10
N PRO A 140 5.43 19.82 -7.98
CA PRO A 140 4.04 19.89 -8.38
C PRO A 140 3.23 20.75 -7.39
N SER A 141 2.10 21.29 -7.84
CA SER A 141 1.18 22.10 -7.01
C SER A 141 0.56 21.29 -5.86
N LEU A 142 0.37 19.99 -6.07
CA LEU A 142 -0.10 19.03 -5.08
C LEU A 142 0.84 17.84 -5.09
N TRP A 143 1.50 17.58 -3.95
CA TRP A 143 2.38 16.44 -3.80
C TRP A 143 1.59 15.12 -3.76
N PHE A 144 2.15 14.08 -4.39
CA PHE A 144 1.47 12.82 -4.51
C PHE A 144 1.55 12.00 -3.22
N HIS A 145 2.75 11.64 -2.76
CA HIS A 145 2.95 10.77 -1.60
C HIS A 145 3.74 11.40 -0.45
N ASP A 146 4.89 12.05 -0.73
CA ASP A 146 5.84 12.39 0.30
C ASP A 146 5.30 13.34 1.39
N ILE A 147 5.80 13.15 2.60
CA ILE A 147 5.38 13.89 3.81
C ILE A 147 6.32 15.07 4.08
N PHE A 148 7.62 14.87 3.83
CA PHE A 148 8.64 15.84 4.16
C PHE A 148 9.41 16.30 2.92
N ARG A 149 9.86 17.55 2.97
CA ARG A 149 10.84 18.11 2.04
C ARG A 149 12.21 17.50 2.31
N SER A 150 13.15 17.65 1.40
CA SER A 150 14.52 17.14 1.53
C SER A 150 15.29 17.72 2.71
N ASP A 151 14.89 18.88 3.22
CA ASP A 151 15.44 19.52 4.41
C ASP A 151 14.79 19.06 5.72
N GLY A 152 13.81 18.15 5.66
CA GLY A 152 13.06 17.63 6.80
C GLY A 152 11.86 18.48 7.22
N THR A 153 11.57 19.59 6.53
CA THR A 153 10.35 20.36 6.79
C THR A 153 9.11 19.65 6.24
N PRO A 154 7.96 19.71 6.94
CA PRO A 154 6.73 19.12 6.43
C PRO A 154 6.27 19.73 5.11
N TYR A 155 5.69 18.91 4.21
CA TYR A 155 4.88 19.40 3.09
C TYR A 155 3.61 20.08 3.63
N SER A 156 2.89 19.40 4.54
CA SER A 156 1.75 19.94 5.28
C SER A 156 1.93 19.70 6.78
N THR A 157 1.85 20.75 7.56
CA THR A 157 1.91 20.69 9.03
C THR A 157 0.70 19.93 9.56
N GLU A 158 -0.47 20.15 8.99
CA GLU A 158 -1.73 19.52 9.38
C GLU A 158 -1.70 17.99 9.21
N GLU A 159 -1.08 17.49 8.15
CA GLU A 159 -0.89 16.05 7.94
C GLU A 159 0.03 15.45 9.00
N VAL A 160 1.15 16.10 9.29
CA VAL A 160 2.08 15.63 10.33
C VAL A 160 1.42 15.66 11.72
N GLU A 161 0.61 16.66 12.03
CA GLU A 161 -0.17 16.72 13.27
C GLU A 161 -1.22 15.60 13.33
N CYS A 162 -1.92 15.32 12.22
CA CYS A 162 -2.84 14.20 12.10
C CYS A 162 -2.12 12.87 12.41
N ILE A 163 -1.00 12.59 11.73
CA ILE A 163 -0.19 11.39 11.96
C ILE A 163 0.21 11.28 13.43
N ARG A 164 0.76 12.35 14.02
CA ARG A 164 1.18 12.35 15.43
C ARG A 164 0.05 12.10 16.41
N SER A 165 -1.15 12.60 16.12
CA SER A 165 -2.32 12.42 16.99
C SER A 165 -2.82 10.98 17.01
N LEU A 166 -2.60 10.25 15.92
CA LEU A 166 -3.08 8.88 15.74
C LEU A 166 -2.04 7.81 16.13
N THR A 167 -0.77 8.19 16.22
CA THR A 167 0.35 7.25 16.52
C THR A 167 0.84 7.29 17.98
N LYS A 168 0.18 8.06 18.83
CA LYS A 168 0.48 8.14 20.26
C LYS A 168 -0.22 7.04 21.05
#